data_2e50686050f6219f795aad545a1279fd
#
_entry.id   2e50686050f6219f795aad545a1279fd
#
_cell.length_a   1.000
_cell.length_b   1.000
_cell.length_c   1.000
_cell.angle_alpha   90.00
_cell.angle_beta   90.00
_cell.angle_gamma   90.00
#
_symmetry.space_group_name_H-M   'P 1'
#
loop_
_entity.id
_entity.type
_entity.pdbx_description
1 polymer ?
#
loop_
_entity_poly.entity_id
_entity_poly.type
_entity_poly.pdbx_seq_one_letter_code
_entity_poly.pdbx_strand_id
1 'polypeptide(L)'
;EQTGVNMVGESIEGEMMAIVNYSIIGQIQLHEGYADSVDMTAERAIELYDHYMAEAKALMLKKNHDYGEAWRDMFASSLTDIILTKINRNKQIAANDNQTLISEGVDGNYYDMLNYAVFYLIKLMEEVRG
;
A
#
# COMPACT_ATOMS: atom_id res chain seq x y z
N GLU A 1 -1.35 22.30 -21.61
CA GLU A 1 -1.91 21.31 -22.51
C GLU A 1 -2.78 20.31 -21.78
N GLN A 2 -3.91 19.97 -22.37
CA GLN A 2 -4.81 18.97 -21.80
C GLN A 2 -4.10 17.62 -21.63
N THR A 3 -3.30 17.27 -22.60
CA THR A 3 -2.54 16.03 -22.60
C THR A 3 -1.57 15.96 -21.42
N GLY A 4 -0.91 17.08 -21.11
CA GLY A 4 0.00 17.15 -19.97
C GLY A 4 -0.70 16.96 -18.64
N VAL A 5 -1.86 17.57 -18.44
CA VAL A 5 -2.65 17.45 -17.23
C VAL A 5 -3.13 16.00 -17.05
N ASN A 6 -3.65 15.40 -18.13
CA ASN A 6 -4.10 14.00 -18.08
C ASN A 6 -2.95 13.05 -17.78
N MET A 7 -1.79 13.29 -18.36
CA MET A 7 -0.60 12.46 -18.11
C MET A 7 -0.16 12.55 -16.66
N VAL A 8 -0.22 13.71 -16.04
CA VAL A 8 0.12 13.87 -14.62
C VAL A 8 -0.84 13.07 -13.74
N GLY A 9 -2.15 13.16 -14.00
CA GLY A 9 -3.15 12.40 -13.25
C GLY A 9 -2.98 10.91 -13.41
N GLU A 10 -2.74 10.45 -14.63
CA GLU A 10 -2.50 9.04 -14.92
C GLU A 10 -1.22 8.55 -14.25
N SER A 11 -0.16 9.37 -14.23
CA SER A 11 1.10 9.03 -13.59
C SER A 11 0.92 8.85 -12.08
N ILE A 12 0.19 9.74 -11.43
CA ILE A 12 -0.07 9.65 -9.99
C ILE A 12 -0.90 8.40 -9.68
N GLU A 13 -1.95 8.16 -10.47
CA GLU A 13 -2.76 6.96 -10.32
C GLU A 13 -1.92 5.70 -10.48
N GLY A 14 -1.06 5.66 -11.50
CA GLY A 14 -0.16 4.54 -11.74
C GLY A 14 0.82 4.34 -10.58
N GLU A 15 1.35 5.42 -10.02
CA GLU A 15 2.24 5.35 -8.88
C GLU A 15 1.54 4.78 -7.65
N MET A 16 0.31 5.20 -7.39
CA MET A 16 -0.46 4.69 -6.25
C MET A 16 -0.81 3.21 -6.42
N MET A 17 -1.16 2.80 -7.64
CA MET A 17 -1.40 1.38 -7.94
C MET A 17 -0.12 0.57 -7.77
N ALA A 18 1.02 1.11 -8.16
CA ALA A 18 2.32 0.47 -7.95
C ALA A 18 2.62 0.29 -6.46
N ILE A 19 2.27 1.27 -5.63
CA ILE A 19 2.44 1.17 -4.18
C ILE A 19 1.56 0.06 -3.60
N VAL A 20 0.32 -0.06 -4.06
CA VAL A 20 -0.57 -1.14 -3.64
C VAL A 20 0.07 -2.49 -3.98
N ASN A 21 0.53 -2.66 -5.21
CA ASN A 21 1.16 -3.91 -5.64
C ASN A 21 2.45 -4.18 -4.87
N TYR A 22 3.29 -3.17 -4.71
CA TYR A 22 4.54 -3.28 -3.96
C TYR A 22 4.27 -3.72 -2.52
N SER A 23 3.25 -3.16 -1.89
CA SER A 23 2.90 -3.50 -0.51
C SER A 23 2.44 -4.95 -0.39
N ILE A 24 1.65 -5.44 -1.33
CA ILE A 24 1.20 -6.84 -1.34
C ILE A 24 2.37 -7.78 -1.58
N ILE A 25 3.22 -7.46 -2.56
CA ILE A 25 4.42 -8.27 -2.84
C ILE A 25 5.34 -8.29 -1.64
N GLY A 26 5.50 -7.15 -0.96
CA GLY A 26 6.27 -7.06 0.26
C GLY A 26 5.73 -7.98 1.36
N GLN A 27 4.41 -8.04 1.54
CA GLN A 27 3.79 -8.95 2.50
C GLN A 27 4.04 -10.41 2.13
N ILE A 28 3.91 -10.76 0.85
CA ILE A 28 4.17 -12.12 0.39
C ILE A 28 5.61 -12.51 0.69
N GLN A 29 6.57 -11.67 0.34
CA GLN A 29 7.99 -11.94 0.59
C GLN A 29 8.30 -12.04 2.07
N LEU A 30 7.69 -11.19 2.87
CA LEU A 30 7.92 -11.15 4.32
C LEU A 30 7.43 -12.42 5.01
N HIS A 31 6.26 -12.92 4.63
CA HIS A 31 5.63 -14.05 5.30
C HIS A 31 5.93 -15.40 4.66
N GLU A 32 6.11 -15.44 3.33
CA GLU A 32 6.38 -16.68 2.61
C GLU A 32 7.87 -16.91 2.32
N GLY A 33 8.70 -15.88 2.45
CA GLY A 33 10.11 -15.94 2.13
C GLY A 33 10.38 -15.53 0.67
N TYR A 34 11.49 -14.87 0.46
CA TYR A 34 11.85 -14.33 -0.87
C TYR A 34 12.03 -15.45 -1.91
N ALA A 35 12.74 -16.52 -1.54
CA ALA A 35 13.00 -17.63 -2.45
C ALA A 35 11.69 -18.28 -2.90
N ASP A 36 10.78 -18.53 -1.97
CA ASP A 36 9.50 -19.16 -2.25
C ASP A 36 8.63 -18.26 -3.14
N SER A 37 8.67 -16.94 -2.92
CA SER A 37 7.88 -16.01 -3.73
C SER A 37 8.36 -15.91 -5.16
N VAL A 38 9.67 -16.07 -5.40
CA VAL A 38 10.24 -16.05 -6.75
C VAL A 38 9.88 -17.32 -7.54
N ASP A 39 9.85 -18.46 -6.85
CA ASP A 39 9.65 -19.77 -7.47
C ASP A 39 8.19 -20.22 -7.52
N MET A 40 7.27 -19.45 -6.93
CA MET A 40 5.87 -19.88 -6.86
C MET A 40 5.18 -19.82 -8.21
N THR A 41 4.14 -20.66 -8.36
CA THR A 41 3.30 -20.65 -9.55
C THR A 41 2.45 -19.39 -9.62
N ALA A 42 1.97 -19.07 -10.83
CA ALA A 42 1.06 -17.93 -11.01
C ALA A 42 -0.22 -18.10 -10.19
N GLU A 43 -0.74 -19.32 -10.11
CA GLU A 43 -1.96 -19.59 -9.33
C GLU A 43 -1.72 -19.31 -7.84
N ARG A 44 -0.60 -19.76 -7.30
CA ARG A 44 -0.26 -19.53 -5.90
C ARG A 44 -0.05 -18.04 -5.62
N ALA A 45 0.60 -17.34 -6.55
CA ALA A 45 0.82 -15.90 -6.42
C ALA A 45 -0.50 -15.14 -6.35
N ILE A 46 -1.47 -15.51 -7.17
CA ILE A 46 -2.80 -14.88 -7.16
C ILE A 46 -3.53 -15.16 -5.85
N GLU A 47 -3.48 -16.41 -5.37
CA GLU A 47 -4.09 -16.76 -4.08
C GLU A 47 -3.52 -15.91 -2.94
N LEU A 48 -2.21 -15.77 -2.90
CA LEU A 48 -1.54 -14.99 -1.86
C LEU A 48 -1.85 -13.49 -2.00
N TYR A 49 -1.86 -12.99 -3.22
CA TYR A 49 -2.21 -11.60 -3.48
C TYR A 49 -3.62 -11.31 -2.93
N ASP A 50 -4.59 -12.16 -3.27
CA ASP A 50 -5.96 -12.00 -2.82
C ASP A 50 -6.09 -12.11 -1.31
N HIS A 51 -5.33 -13.02 -0.70
CA HIS A 51 -5.31 -13.20 0.75
C HIS A 51 -4.85 -11.91 1.46
N TYR A 52 -3.70 -11.35 1.06
CA TYR A 52 -3.17 -10.16 1.71
C TYR A 52 -3.99 -8.92 1.40
N MET A 53 -4.58 -8.84 0.22
CA MET A 53 -5.50 -7.76 -0.12
C MET A 53 -6.74 -7.81 0.79
N ALA A 54 -7.29 -9.00 1.03
CA ALA A 54 -8.43 -9.18 1.92
C ALA A 54 -8.10 -8.80 3.37
N GLU A 55 -6.91 -9.14 3.84
CA GLU A 55 -6.46 -8.76 5.18
C GLU A 55 -6.29 -7.25 5.31
N ALA A 56 -5.74 -6.61 4.29
CA ALA A 56 -5.60 -5.15 4.27
C ALA A 56 -6.97 -4.47 4.33
N LYS A 57 -7.93 -4.98 3.58
CA LYS A 57 -9.30 -4.47 3.57
C LYS A 57 -9.96 -4.65 4.94
N ALA A 58 -9.79 -5.81 5.56
CA ALA A 58 -10.36 -6.08 6.88
C ALA A 58 -9.80 -5.12 7.93
N LEU A 59 -8.49 -4.86 7.88
CA LEU A 59 -7.85 -3.91 8.79
C LEU A 59 -8.35 -2.48 8.55
N MET A 60 -8.51 -2.09 7.30
CA MET A 60 -9.04 -0.78 6.93
C MET A 60 -10.45 -0.58 7.46
N LEU A 61 -11.32 -1.58 7.28
CA LEU A 61 -12.69 -1.52 7.77
C LEU A 61 -12.76 -1.40 9.29
N LYS A 62 -11.88 -2.11 9.99
CA LYS A 62 -11.79 -2.02 11.44
C LYS A 62 -11.37 -0.63 11.88
N LYS A 63 -10.35 -0.06 11.25
CA LYS A 63 -9.87 1.28 11.57
C LYS A 63 -10.93 2.34 11.28
N ASN A 64 -11.65 2.20 10.17
CA ASN A 64 -12.74 3.13 9.84
C ASN A 64 -13.89 3.05 10.83
N HIS A 65 -14.19 1.85 11.34
CA HIS A 65 -15.18 1.68 12.39
C HIS A 65 -14.76 2.41 13.67
N ASP A 66 -13.48 2.27 14.05
CA ASP A 66 -12.98 2.83 15.31
C ASP A 66 -12.75 4.35 15.25
N TYR A 67 -12.26 4.85 14.12
CA TYR A 67 -11.80 6.23 13.99
C TYR A 67 -12.59 7.04 12.96
N GLY A 68 -13.61 6.45 12.34
CA GLY A 68 -14.32 7.07 11.24
C GLY A 68 -13.45 7.14 9.99
N GLU A 69 -13.90 7.90 9.01
CA GLU A 69 -13.19 8.04 7.74
C GLU A 69 -12.40 9.35 7.71
N ALA A 70 -11.54 9.54 8.71
CA ALA A 70 -10.76 10.78 8.85
C ALA A 70 -9.91 11.08 7.62
N TRP A 71 -9.49 10.05 6.89
CA TRP A 71 -8.69 10.22 5.68
C TRP A 71 -9.42 11.03 4.59
N ARG A 72 -10.74 11.08 4.60
CA ARG A 72 -11.50 11.84 3.61
C ARG A 72 -11.25 13.33 3.70
N ASP A 73 -10.95 13.82 4.89
CA ASP A 73 -10.69 15.23 5.14
C ASP A 73 -9.23 15.61 4.98
N MET A 74 -8.35 14.62 4.76
CA MET A 74 -6.93 14.86 4.59
C MET A 74 -6.62 15.33 3.18
N PHE A 75 -5.63 16.21 3.06
CA PHE A 75 -5.10 16.59 1.76
C PHE A 75 -4.36 15.41 1.12
N ALA A 76 -4.37 15.35 -0.21
CA ALA A 76 -3.64 14.32 -0.95
C ALA A 76 -2.15 14.31 -0.58
N SER A 77 -1.55 15.49 -0.40
CA SER A 77 -0.15 15.60 0.01
C SER A 77 0.10 14.96 1.38
N SER A 78 -0.85 15.05 2.30
CA SER A 78 -0.73 14.42 3.61
C SER A 78 -0.74 12.89 3.50
N LEU A 79 -1.58 12.34 2.65
CA LEU A 79 -1.61 10.90 2.41
C LEU A 79 -0.29 10.42 1.81
N THR A 80 0.26 11.18 0.85
CA THR A 80 1.56 10.89 0.23
C THR A 80 2.67 10.92 1.28
N ASP A 81 2.68 11.91 2.16
CA ASP A 81 3.69 12.03 3.20
C ASP A 81 3.65 10.83 4.15
N ILE A 82 2.48 10.35 4.52
CA ILE A 82 2.34 9.16 5.35
C ILE A 82 2.94 7.94 4.65
N ILE A 83 2.63 7.77 3.36
CA ILE A 83 3.16 6.65 2.56
C ILE A 83 4.68 6.71 2.53
N LEU A 84 5.26 7.87 2.23
CA LEU A 84 6.71 8.05 2.20
C LEU A 84 7.35 7.76 3.56
N THR A 85 6.71 8.19 4.63
CA THR A 85 7.19 7.91 5.99
C THR A 85 7.26 6.42 6.25
N LYS A 86 6.22 5.66 5.84
CA LYS A 86 6.20 4.21 6.01
C LYS A 86 7.26 3.51 5.16
N ILE A 87 7.45 3.96 3.91
CA ILE A 87 8.50 3.43 3.03
C ILE A 87 9.87 3.63 3.68
N ASN A 88 10.16 4.83 4.15
CA ASN A 88 11.44 5.14 4.77
C ASN A 88 11.65 4.35 6.06
N ARG A 89 10.61 4.18 6.85
CA ARG A 89 10.68 3.36 8.07
C ARG A 89 11.05 1.92 7.75
N ASN A 90 10.42 1.33 6.73
CA ASN A 90 10.74 -0.04 6.31
C ASN A 90 12.18 -0.15 5.83
N LYS A 91 12.67 0.85 5.08
CA LYS A 91 14.06 0.87 4.62
C LYS A 91 15.04 0.92 5.79
N GLN A 92 14.76 1.73 6.81
CA GLN A 92 15.61 1.83 7.99
C GLN A 92 15.66 0.51 8.77
N ILE A 93 14.51 -0.14 8.94
CA ILE A 93 14.44 -1.42 9.64
C ILE A 93 15.23 -2.49 8.88
N ALA A 94 15.05 -2.56 7.56
CA ALA A 94 15.76 -3.53 6.73
C ALA A 94 17.27 -3.31 6.74
N ALA A 95 17.72 -2.05 6.80
CA ALA A 95 19.15 -1.72 6.85
C ALA A 95 19.80 -2.15 8.16
N ASN A 96 19.03 -2.15 9.27
CA ASN A 96 19.58 -2.47 10.59
C ASN A 96 19.64 -3.96 10.87
N ASP A 97 18.54 -4.69 10.65
CA ASP A 97 18.51 -6.12 10.92
C ASP A 97 17.32 -6.77 10.24
N ASN A 98 17.58 -7.67 9.31
CA ASN A 98 16.55 -8.37 8.56
C ASN A 98 15.78 -9.41 9.38
N GLN A 99 16.34 -9.87 10.50
CA GLN A 99 15.73 -10.96 11.26
C GLN A 99 14.54 -10.51 12.10
N THR A 100 14.40 -9.22 12.34
CA THR A 100 13.34 -8.66 13.20
C THR A 100 12.28 -7.88 12.44
N LEU A 101 12.16 -8.09 11.11
CA LEU A 101 11.26 -7.29 10.28
C LEU A 101 9.81 -7.30 10.76
N ILE A 102 9.28 -8.47 11.08
CA ILE A 102 7.89 -8.60 11.52
C ILE A 102 7.70 -7.97 12.90
N SER A 103 8.61 -8.24 13.84
CA SER A 103 8.50 -7.70 15.20
C SER A 103 8.67 -6.17 15.23
N GLU A 104 9.37 -5.59 14.25
CA GLU A 104 9.54 -4.15 14.13
C GLU A 104 8.38 -3.46 13.41
N GLY A 105 7.39 -4.21 12.94
CA GLY A 105 6.17 -3.64 12.38
C GLY A 105 6.21 -3.40 10.88
N VAL A 106 7.12 -4.05 10.15
CA VAL A 106 7.21 -3.89 8.70
C VAL A 106 5.93 -4.32 8.01
N ASP A 107 5.30 -5.40 8.47
CA ASP A 107 4.03 -5.87 7.93
C ASP A 107 2.92 -4.83 8.10
N GLY A 108 2.83 -4.22 9.29
CA GLY A 108 1.88 -3.15 9.56
C GLY A 108 2.13 -1.94 8.66
N ASN A 109 3.39 -1.60 8.42
CA ASN A 109 3.75 -0.51 7.52
C ASN A 109 3.31 -0.80 6.08
N TYR A 110 3.45 -2.05 5.60
CA TYR A 110 2.96 -2.42 4.28
C TYR A 110 1.43 -2.28 4.17
N TYR A 111 0.68 -2.72 5.18
CA TYR A 111 -0.78 -2.55 5.18
C TYR A 111 -1.17 -1.08 5.19
N ASP A 112 -0.47 -0.25 5.96
CA ASP A 112 -0.73 1.19 5.99
C ASP A 112 -0.45 1.82 4.64
N MET A 113 0.69 1.49 4.01
CA MET A 113 1.04 1.99 2.68
C MET A 113 -0.05 1.65 1.66
N LEU A 114 -0.51 0.41 1.67
CA LEU A 114 -1.55 -0.06 0.79
C LEU A 114 -2.84 0.74 1.00
N ASN A 115 -3.29 0.82 2.25
CA ASN A 115 -4.57 1.46 2.57
C ASN A 115 -4.55 2.95 2.28
N TYR A 116 -3.45 3.64 2.58
CA TYR A 116 -3.34 5.07 2.25
C TYR A 116 -3.26 5.30 0.75
N ALA A 117 -2.61 4.40 0.00
CA ALA A 117 -2.61 4.48 -1.47
C ALA A 117 -4.02 4.28 -2.03
N VAL A 118 -4.80 3.34 -1.48
CA VAL A 118 -6.20 3.13 -1.87
C VAL A 118 -7.03 4.37 -1.54
N PHE A 119 -6.85 4.96 -0.37
CA PHE A 119 -7.55 6.20 -0.01
C PHE A 119 -7.25 7.31 -0.99
N TYR A 120 -6.00 7.47 -1.39
CA TYR A 120 -5.59 8.44 -2.39
C TYR A 120 -6.34 8.20 -3.72
N LEU A 121 -6.39 6.95 -4.16
CA LEU A 121 -7.07 6.58 -5.40
C LEU A 121 -8.58 6.87 -5.32
N ILE A 122 -9.20 6.59 -4.19
CA ILE A 122 -10.62 6.90 -3.98
C ILE A 122 -10.85 8.41 -4.09
N LYS A 123 -10.02 9.21 -3.43
CA LYS A 123 -10.15 10.67 -3.48
C LYS A 123 -9.97 11.18 -4.91
N LEU A 124 -9.02 10.63 -5.64
CA LEU A 124 -8.78 11.00 -7.03
C LEU A 124 -9.98 10.67 -7.90
N MET A 125 -10.60 9.51 -7.71
CA MET A 125 -11.80 9.13 -8.44
C MET A 125 -12.99 10.03 -8.10
N GLU A 126 -13.15 10.41 -6.85
CA GLU A 126 -14.21 11.32 -6.43
C GLU A 126 -14.04 12.70 -7.04
N GLU A 127 -12.81 13.20 -7.15
CA GLU A 127 -12.54 14.48 -7.81
C GLU A 127 -12.93 14.45 -9.28
N VAL A 128 -12.65 13.35 -9.97
CA VAL A 128 -12.98 13.20 -11.38
C VAL A 128 -14.51 13.16 -11.58
N ARG A 129 -15.22 12.50 -10.68
CA ARG A 129 -16.68 12.39 -10.75
C ARG A 129 -17.41 13.63 -10.27
N GLY A 130 -16.80 14.32 -9.33
CA GLY A 130 -17.40 15.49 -8.72
C GLY A 130 -17.40 16.69 -9.59
#